data_c321da14b349dce4f61029cec0e8a13f
#
_entry.id   c321da14b349dce4f61029cec0e8a13f
#
_cell.length_a   1.000
_cell.length_b   1.000
_cell.length_c   1.000
_cell.angle_alpha   90.00
_cell.angle_beta   90.00
_cell.angle_gamma   90.00
#
_symmetry.space_group_name_H-M   'P 1'
#
loop_
_entity.id
_entity.type
_entity.pdbx_description
1 polymer ?
#
loop_
_entity_poly.entity_id
_entity_poly.type
_entity_poly.pdbx_seq_one_letter_code
_entity_poly.pdbx_strand_id
1 'polypeptide(L)'
;MFHLFRKALNALLFISIVLCQSPLKYAKPKLSDYGFFIGNISKHDINKGVLPYEVSAKLFSDYAIKSRFIVLPKGQKINYKSDGTFDFPIGSTLIKTFYYPSDFREPNNNIRLMETRLLINTIEGWLGFPYVWNNEQTDAFLEIAGDRLETSFINIQGEKKSFTYSVPNFNQCKGCHVNQTQMKPIGTKARLLNHDYEYAEGTMNQLKKWSALEMINNLPEISSISHTPNYDDPNDGTLEERARAWIDINCAHCHRLGAPGETSGLFLNIEETNKTRLGVYKPPVAAGRATGNLKY
;
A
#
# COMPACT_ATOMS: atom_id res chain seq x y z
N MET A 1 -41.40 23.97 33.36
CA MET A 1 -40.34 24.36 32.44
C MET A 1 -38.98 23.66 32.74
N PHE A 2 -38.55 23.55 33.98
CA PHE A 2 -37.29 22.88 34.35
C PHE A 2 -37.18 21.39 34.04
N HIS A 3 -38.29 20.65 34.06
CA HIS A 3 -38.29 19.18 33.80
C HIS A 3 -38.10 18.83 32.35
N LEU A 4 -38.56 19.65 31.41
CA LEU A 4 -38.39 19.47 29.96
C LEU A 4 -36.92 19.75 29.55
N PHE A 5 -36.29 20.75 30.15
CA PHE A 5 -34.89 21.09 29.88
C PHE A 5 -33.90 19.98 30.32
N ARG A 6 -34.21 19.31 31.45
CA ARG A 6 -33.38 18.22 31.98
C ARG A 6 -33.49 16.95 31.10
N LYS A 7 -34.67 16.66 30.51
CA LYS A 7 -34.85 15.54 29.57
C LYS A 7 -34.15 15.82 28.21
N ALA A 8 -34.21 17.04 27.71
CA ALA A 8 -33.56 17.42 26.47
C ALA A 8 -32.01 17.42 26.61
N LEU A 9 -31.47 17.85 27.75
CA LEU A 9 -30.03 17.83 28.03
C LEU A 9 -29.50 16.40 28.15
N ASN A 10 -30.25 15.48 28.79
CA ASN A 10 -29.87 14.07 28.88
C ASN A 10 -29.97 13.36 27.51
N ALA A 11 -30.93 13.71 26.66
CA ALA A 11 -31.05 13.17 25.30
C ALA A 11 -29.88 13.65 24.40
N LEU A 12 -29.46 14.92 24.54
CA LEU A 12 -28.29 15.46 23.81
C LEU A 12 -26.97 14.83 24.28
N LEU A 13 -26.80 14.54 25.59
CA LEU A 13 -25.64 13.82 26.09
C LEU A 13 -25.60 12.37 25.58
N PHE A 14 -26.73 11.68 25.49
CA PHE A 14 -26.80 10.31 24.94
C PHE A 14 -26.51 10.27 23.45
N ILE A 15 -26.91 11.26 22.66
CA ILE A 15 -26.62 11.35 21.22
C ILE A 15 -25.15 11.62 20.99
N SER A 16 -24.46 12.36 21.88
CA SER A 16 -23.04 12.65 21.76
C SER A 16 -22.12 11.43 22.05
N ILE A 17 -22.59 10.47 22.82
CA ILE A 17 -21.81 9.27 23.19
C ILE A 17 -21.85 8.18 22.08
N VAL A 18 -22.85 8.22 21.19
CA VAL A 18 -23.01 7.20 20.13
C VAL A 18 -22.14 7.46 18.90
N LEU A 19 -21.47 8.62 18.78
CA LEU A 19 -20.84 9.06 17.51
C LEU A 19 -19.33 9.04 17.45
N CYS A 20 -18.63 8.55 18.47
CA CYS A 20 -17.16 8.45 18.39
C CYS A 20 -16.63 7.07 18.78
N GLN A 21 -16.99 6.06 17.99
CA GLN A 21 -16.24 4.80 18.05
C GLN A 21 -14.90 5.01 17.33
N SER A 22 -13.82 5.02 18.10
CA SER A 22 -12.47 5.13 17.53
C SER A 22 -12.21 4.07 16.46
N PRO A 23 -11.63 4.43 15.29
CA PRO A 23 -11.19 3.46 14.28
C PRO A 23 -10.27 2.37 14.86
N LEU A 24 -9.65 2.63 16.01
CA LEU A 24 -8.77 1.68 16.70
C LEU A 24 -9.46 0.39 17.16
N LYS A 25 -10.80 0.35 17.22
CA LYS A 25 -11.55 -0.89 17.50
C LYS A 25 -11.26 -2.01 16.49
N TYR A 26 -10.75 -1.67 15.30
CA TYR A 26 -10.37 -2.62 14.25
C TYR A 26 -8.91 -3.06 14.31
N ALA A 27 -8.09 -2.40 15.15
CA ALA A 27 -6.68 -2.72 15.32
C ALA A 27 -6.44 -3.56 16.57
N LYS A 28 -5.49 -4.50 16.49
CA LYS A 28 -4.99 -5.22 17.65
C LYS A 28 -3.69 -4.57 18.16
N PRO A 29 -3.33 -4.72 19.43
CA PRO A 29 -2.12 -4.08 19.99
C PRO A 29 -0.83 -4.55 19.32
N LYS A 30 -0.75 -5.85 18.95
CA LYS A 30 0.45 -6.49 18.39
C LYS A 30 0.16 -7.15 17.06
N LEU A 31 1.18 -7.23 16.22
CA LEU A 31 1.08 -7.94 14.94
C LEU A 31 0.85 -9.44 15.14
N SER A 32 1.50 -10.04 16.14
CA SER A 32 1.32 -11.44 16.50
C SER A 32 -0.12 -11.80 16.87
N ASP A 33 -0.89 -10.86 17.43
CA ASP A 33 -2.28 -11.10 17.83
C ASP A 33 -3.20 -11.44 16.64
N TYR A 34 -2.81 -11.11 15.41
CA TYR A 34 -3.58 -11.43 14.20
C TYR A 34 -3.41 -12.89 13.76
N GLY A 35 -2.32 -13.55 14.15
CA GLY A 35 -2.02 -14.90 13.73
C GLY A 35 -1.72 -15.06 12.23
N PHE A 36 -1.23 -14.01 11.56
CA PHE A 36 -0.89 -14.07 10.14
C PHE A 36 0.33 -14.95 9.87
N PHE A 37 1.24 -15.02 10.81
CA PHE A 37 2.48 -15.77 10.71
C PHE A 37 2.59 -16.79 11.86
N ILE A 38 3.31 -17.88 11.62
CA ILE A 38 3.57 -18.94 12.58
C ILE A 38 5.02 -18.91 13.07
N GLY A 39 5.27 -19.50 14.23
CA GLY A 39 6.61 -19.56 14.81
C GLY A 39 7.18 -18.16 15.12
N ASN A 40 8.41 -17.91 14.66
CA ASN A 40 9.01 -16.58 14.74
C ASN A 40 8.44 -15.69 13.63
N ILE A 41 7.54 -14.78 13.98
CA ILE A 41 6.81 -13.95 13.02
C ILE A 41 7.71 -13.05 12.16
N SER A 42 8.96 -12.78 12.58
CA SER A 42 9.92 -12.01 11.78
C SER A 42 10.42 -12.77 10.53
N LYS A 43 10.20 -14.07 10.48
CA LYS A 43 10.51 -14.90 9.30
C LYS A 43 9.42 -14.85 8.24
N HIS A 44 8.25 -14.33 8.61
CA HIS A 44 7.06 -14.30 7.75
C HIS A 44 6.63 -15.70 7.25
N ASP A 45 6.85 -16.72 8.07
CA ASP A 45 6.30 -18.05 7.79
C ASP A 45 4.78 -17.96 7.88
N ILE A 46 4.12 -18.05 6.73
CA ILE A 46 2.68 -17.75 6.59
C ILE A 46 1.81 -18.78 7.28
N ASN A 47 0.78 -18.32 7.98
CA ASN A 47 -0.28 -19.17 8.49
C ASN A 47 -1.30 -19.49 7.39
N LYS A 48 -2.12 -20.53 7.64
CA LYS A 48 -3.21 -20.94 6.73
C LYS A 48 -4.13 -19.75 6.42
N GLY A 49 -4.39 -19.52 5.14
CA GLY A 49 -5.24 -18.45 4.65
C GLY A 49 -4.53 -17.13 4.38
N VAL A 50 -3.24 -17.05 4.65
CA VAL A 50 -2.37 -15.94 4.23
C VAL A 50 -1.70 -16.30 2.91
N LEU A 51 -1.78 -15.43 1.92
CA LEU A 51 -1.14 -15.64 0.62
C LEU A 51 -0.14 -14.51 0.34
N PRO A 52 1.13 -14.82 0.01
CA PRO A 52 2.08 -13.82 -0.44
C PRO A 52 1.75 -13.37 -1.86
N TYR A 53 2.05 -12.11 -2.15
CA TYR A 53 1.96 -11.56 -3.51
C TYR A 53 2.99 -10.45 -3.71
N GLU A 54 3.25 -10.12 -4.97
CA GLU A 54 4.12 -9.00 -5.33
C GLU A 54 3.45 -8.15 -6.44
N VAL A 55 3.93 -6.94 -6.62
CA VAL A 55 3.53 -6.06 -7.72
C VAL A 55 4.67 -5.96 -8.73
N SER A 56 4.37 -5.99 -10.02
CA SER A 56 5.39 -5.90 -11.07
C SER A 56 6.19 -4.60 -10.99
N ALA A 57 5.52 -3.46 -10.79
CA ALA A 57 6.16 -2.17 -10.59
C ALA A 57 6.10 -1.77 -9.10
N LYS A 58 7.26 -1.56 -8.47
CA LYS A 58 7.39 -1.34 -7.03
C LYS A 58 7.44 0.15 -6.70
N LEU A 59 6.59 0.60 -5.77
CA LEU A 59 6.68 1.96 -5.22
C LEU A 59 8.04 2.15 -4.52
N PHE A 60 8.76 3.20 -4.88
CA PHE A 60 9.96 3.61 -4.16
C PHE A 60 9.61 4.07 -2.72
N SER A 61 10.40 3.67 -1.76
CA SER A 61 10.26 4.05 -0.34
C SER A 61 11.63 3.96 0.31
N ASP A 62 12.47 4.95 0.09
CA ASP A 62 13.81 5.09 0.68
C ASP A 62 14.63 3.78 0.64
N TYR A 63 14.60 3.09 -0.51
CA TYR A 63 15.26 1.79 -0.76
C TYR A 63 14.73 0.60 0.05
N ALA A 64 13.72 0.77 0.91
CA ALA A 64 13.16 -0.35 1.67
C ALA A 64 12.65 -1.45 0.74
N ILE A 65 13.04 -2.70 1.03
CA ILE A 65 12.43 -3.88 0.42
C ILE A 65 11.07 -4.12 1.09
N LYS A 66 10.15 -4.77 0.38
CA LYS A 66 8.79 -4.98 0.88
C LYS A 66 8.36 -6.42 0.66
N SER A 67 7.81 -7.04 1.71
CA SER A 67 7.01 -8.26 1.60
C SER A 67 5.53 -7.89 1.65
N ARG A 68 4.69 -8.59 0.87
CA ARG A 68 3.26 -8.33 0.81
C ARG A 68 2.48 -9.62 0.95
N PHE A 69 1.38 -9.53 1.71
CA PHE A 69 0.49 -10.66 1.91
C PHE A 69 -0.96 -10.19 1.88
N ILE A 70 -1.86 -11.12 1.57
CA ILE A 70 -3.30 -10.90 1.57
C ILE A 70 -3.98 -11.95 2.42
N VAL A 71 -5.00 -11.51 3.16
CA VAL A 71 -5.93 -12.38 3.90
C VAL A 71 -7.35 -11.99 3.52
N LEU A 72 -8.15 -12.97 3.17
CA LEU A 72 -9.58 -12.81 2.93
C LEU A 72 -10.39 -13.48 4.04
N PRO A 73 -11.57 -12.97 4.38
CA PRO A 73 -12.51 -13.67 5.23
C PRO A 73 -12.88 -15.03 4.60
N LYS A 74 -13.04 -16.04 5.44
CA LYS A 74 -13.35 -17.40 5.00
C LYS A 74 -14.57 -17.45 4.06
N GLY A 75 -14.39 -18.04 2.89
CA GLY A 75 -15.44 -18.23 1.89
C GLY A 75 -15.81 -16.96 1.12
N GLN A 76 -15.16 -15.82 1.39
CA GLN A 76 -15.35 -14.59 0.64
C GLN A 76 -14.36 -14.49 -0.51
N LYS A 77 -14.77 -13.81 -1.59
CA LYS A 77 -13.96 -13.65 -2.79
C LYS A 77 -13.83 -12.18 -3.17
N ILE A 78 -12.72 -11.86 -3.80
CA ILE A 78 -12.46 -10.57 -4.45
C ILE A 78 -13.28 -10.53 -5.73
N ASN A 79 -13.86 -9.37 -6.08
CA ASN A 79 -14.40 -9.16 -7.43
C ASN A 79 -13.35 -8.49 -8.31
N TYR A 80 -13.07 -9.14 -9.45
CA TYR A 80 -12.18 -8.60 -10.47
C TYR A 80 -12.69 -7.24 -10.97
N LYS A 81 -11.76 -6.34 -11.22
CA LYS A 81 -11.97 -5.10 -11.97
C LYS A 81 -10.89 -4.95 -13.02
N SER A 82 -11.28 -4.64 -14.23
CA SER A 82 -10.36 -4.33 -15.32
C SER A 82 -9.64 -3.01 -15.08
N ASP A 83 -10.30 -2.09 -14.38
CA ASP A 83 -9.83 -0.74 -14.10
C ASP A 83 -9.78 -0.48 -12.58
N GLY A 84 -8.71 0.16 -12.14
CA GLY A 84 -8.49 0.45 -10.72
C GLY A 84 -8.12 -0.76 -9.87
N THR A 85 -8.37 -0.67 -8.56
CA THR A 85 -8.13 -1.74 -7.60
C THR A 85 -9.33 -2.69 -7.53
N PHE A 86 -9.07 -3.95 -7.24
CA PHE A 86 -10.12 -4.95 -7.03
C PHE A 86 -11.08 -4.56 -5.90
N ASP A 87 -12.32 -5.07 -5.96
CA ASP A 87 -13.25 -4.97 -4.87
C ASP A 87 -13.04 -6.12 -3.89
N PHE A 88 -12.58 -5.77 -2.71
CA PHE A 88 -12.33 -6.71 -1.63
C PHE A 88 -13.54 -6.80 -0.69
N PRO A 89 -13.88 -7.98 -0.18
CA PRO A 89 -14.90 -8.12 0.84
C PRO A 89 -14.49 -7.43 2.15
N ILE A 90 -15.48 -7.02 2.94
CA ILE A 90 -15.25 -6.50 4.30
C ILE A 90 -14.56 -7.57 5.14
N GLY A 91 -13.54 -7.18 5.91
CA GLY A 91 -12.68 -8.07 6.68
C GLY A 91 -11.39 -8.47 5.95
N SER A 92 -11.24 -8.13 4.67
CA SER A 92 -9.96 -8.34 3.96
C SER A 92 -8.84 -7.52 4.59
N THR A 93 -7.66 -8.11 4.64
CA THR A 93 -6.46 -7.43 5.14
C THR A 93 -5.32 -7.56 4.12
N LEU A 94 -4.75 -6.42 3.74
CA LEU A 94 -3.49 -6.35 3.01
C LEU A 94 -2.38 -6.02 3.99
N ILE A 95 -1.32 -6.83 3.96
CA ILE A 95 -0.18 -6.75 4.88
C ILE A 95 1.04 -6.34 4.05
N LYS A 96 1.78 -5.34 4.51
CA LYS A 96 2.99 -4.86 3.83
C LYS A 96 4.08 -4.57 4.85
N THR A 97 5.13 -5.39 4.86
CA THR A 97 6.30 -5.19 5.72
C THR A 97 7.41 -4.49 4.96
N PHE A 98 8.03 -3.50 5.57
CA PHE A 98 9.19 -2.75 5.07
C PHE A 98 10.42 -3.17 5.84
N TYR A 99 11.52 -3.43 5.12
CA TYR A 99 12.74 -3.90 5.75
C TYR A 99 13.98 -3.55 4.94
N TYR A 100 15.14 -3.65 5.58
CA TYR A 100 16.45 -3.48 4.98
C TYR A 100 17.34 -4.68 5.30
N PRO A 101 18.08 -5.22 4.33
CA PRO A 101 19.25 -6.03 4.65
C PRO A 101 20.35 -5.10 5.20
N SER A 102 21.24 -5.61 6.00
CA SER A 102 22.42 -4.85 6.44
C SER A 102 23.35 -4.51 5.26
N ASP A 103 23.33 -5.35 4.22
CA ASP A 103 24.10 -5.20 2.99
C ASP A 103 23.27 -5.64 1.78
N PHE A 104 23.04 -4.73 0.83
CA PHE A 104 22.26 -5.02 -0.38
C PHE A 104 22.95 -5.98 -1.36
N ARG A 105 24.24 -6.27 -1.16
CA ARG A 105 24.94 -7.33 -1.91
C ARG A 105 24.58 -8.72 -1.42
N GLU A 106 24.04 -8.81 -0.19
CA GLU A 106 23.54 -10.03 0.46
C GLU A 106 22.11 -9.83 0.98
N PRO A 107 21.11 -9.60 0.11
CA PRO A 107 19.79 -9.08 0.48
C PRO A 107 18.97 -10.00 1.38
N ASN A 108 19.34 -11.27 1.50
CA ASN A 108 18.65 -12.24 2.33
C ASN A 108 19.28 -12.42 3.72
N ASN A 109 20.40 -11.72 4.00
CA ASN A 109 21.14 -11.84 5.25
C ASN A 109 20.94 -10.62 6.16
N ASN A 110 20.91 -10.83 7.46
CA ASN A 110 20.84 -9.77 8.48
C ASN A 110 19.74 -8.72 8.17
N ILE A 111 18.53 -9.21 7.94
CA ILE A 111 17.35 -8.38 7.65
C ILE A 111 16.87 -7.69 8.94
N ARG A 112 16.65 -6.38 8.87
CA ARG A 112 15.98 -5.60 9.91
C ARG A 112 14.61 -5.16 9.41
N LEU A 113 13.56 -5.66 10.05
CA LEU A 113 12.18 -5.24 9.82
C LEU A 113 11.97 -3.88 10.50
N MET A 114 11.42 -2.92 9.76
CA MET A 114 11.16 -1.56 10.26
C MET A 114 9.73 -1.44 10.73
N GLU A 115 8.79 -1.66 9.84
CA GLU A 115 7.37 -1.61 10.10
C GLU A 115 6.59 -2.62 9.26
N THR A 116 5.41 -3.00 9.76
CA THR A 116 4.38 -3.69 8.99
C THR A 116 3.12 -2.85 8.97
N ARG A 117 2.64 -2.48 7.79
CA ARG A 117 1.36 -1.77 7.63
C ARG A 117 0.26 -2.74 7.29
N LEU A 118 -0.82 -2.67 8.04
CA LEU A 118 -2.05 -3.37 7.72
C LEU A 118 -3.03 -2.38 7.08
N LEU A 119 -3.59 -2.76 5.95
CA LEU A 119 -4.73 -2.06 5.36
C LEU A 119 -5.92 -3.00 5.49
N ILE A 120 -6.87 -2.66 6.37
CA ILE A 120 -8.01 -3.50 6.74
C ILE A 120 -9.28 -2.91 6.14
N ASN A 121 -10.05 -3.71 5.38
CA ASN A 121 -11.35 -3.32 4.85
C ASN A 121 -12.44 -3.53 5.90
N THR A 122 -13.00 -2.44 6.40
CA THR A 122 -14.02 -2.43 7.46
C THR A 122 -15.36 -1.97 6.92
N ILE A 123 -16.40 -2.02 7.74
CA ILE A 123 -17.71 -1.42 7.40
C ILE A 123 -17.62 0.12 7.23
N GLU A 124 -16.57 0.75 7.75
CA GLU A 124 -16.29 2.18 7.61
C GLU A 124 -15.36 2.46 6.40
N GLY A 125 -15.04 1.44 5.61
CA GLY A 125 -14.07 1.48 4.52
C GLY A 125 -12.68 1.00 4.94
N TRP A 126 -11.70 1.25 4.09
CA TRP A 126 -10.32 0.86 4.35
C TRP A 126 -9.67 1.73 5.42
N LEU A 127 -8.98 1.10 6.36
CA LEU A 127 -8.21 1.76 7.42
C LEU A 127 -6.78 1.24 7.42
N GLY A 128 -5.81 2.15 7.59
CA GLY A 128 -4.38 1.82 7.60
C GLY A 128 -3.82 1.86 9.01
N PHE A 129 -3.15 0.79 9.45
CA PHE A 129 -2.56 0.68 10.78
C PHE A 129 -1.08 0.35 10.68
N PRO A 130 -0.17 1.24 11.10
CA PRO A 130 1.26 0.97 11.16
C PRO A 130 1.62 0.21 12.45
N TYR A 131 2.49 -0.78 12.33
CA TYR A 131 3.09 -1.56 13.42
C TYR A 131 4.60 -1.45 13.32
N VAL A 132 5.25 -0.96 14.37
CA VAL A 132 6.71 -0.80 14.44
C VAL A 132 7.32 -2.03 15.10
N TRP A 133 8.34 -2.62 14.45
CA TRP A 133 9.06 -3.76 14.98
C TRP A 133 9.98 -3.36 16.14
N ASN A 134 9.97 -4.15 17.21
CA ASN A 134 10.89 -3.97 18.33
C ASN A 134 12.34 -4.26 17.90
N ASN A 135 13.30 -3.81 18.70
CA ASN A 135 14.72 -4.00 18.38
C ASN A 135 15.14 -5.47 18.37
N GLU A 136 14.49 -6.30 19.17
CA GLU A 136 14.71 -7.74 19.28
C GLU A 136 14.15 -8.51 18.06
N GLN A 137 13.39 -7.82 17.19
CA GLN A 137 12.76 -8.42 16.00
C GLN A 137 11.86 -9.61 16.33
N THR A 138 11.16 -9.54 17.48
CA THR A 138 10.28 -10.62 17.97
C THR A 138 8.81 -10.34 17.72
N ASP A 139 8.41 -9.04 17.69
CA ASP A 139 7.03 -8.60 17.41
C ASP A 139 7.00 -7.16 16.91
N ALA A 140 5.86 -6.75 16.38
CA ALA A 140 5.60 -5.36 16.00
C ALA A 140 4.36 -4.82 16.72
N PHE A 141 4.44 -3.57 17.16
CA PHE A 141 3.45 -2.92 18.01
C PHE A 141 2.75 -1.79 17.26
N LEU A 142 1.44 -1.65 17.50
CA LEU A 142 0.64 -0.58 16.89
C LEU A 142 1.19 0.80 17.27
N GLU A 143 1.56 1.59 16.25
CA GLU A 143 2.12 2.93 16.42
C GLU A 143 1.28 3.97 15.65
N ILE A 144 0.27 4.53 16.31
CA ILE A 144 -0.67 5.46 15.69
C ILE A 144 -0.12 6.88 15.49
N ALA A 145 0.89 7.25 16.27
CA ALA A 145 1.52 8.57 16.20
C ALA A 145 2.57 8.66 15.08
N GLY A 146 3.00 7.51 14.57
CA GLY A 146 4.16 7.38 13.71
C GLY A 146 5.45 7.41 14.50
N ASP A 147 6.57 7.06 13.86
CA ASP A 147 7.86 6.96 14.51
C ASP A 147 9.00 7.39 13.57
N ARG A 148 10.19 7.58 14.13
CA ARG A 148 11.42 7.91 13.42
C ARG A 148 12.53 6.95 13.87
N LEU A 149 12.96 6.09 12.97
CA LEU A 149 13.88 5.00 13.27
C LEU A 149 15.23 5.26 12.56
N GLU A 150 16.29 5.40 13.35
CA GLU A 150 17.64 5.47 12.77
C GLU A 150 17.99 4.13 12.11
N THR A 151 18.42 4.16 10.88
CA THR A 151 18.80 2.98 10.12
C THR A 151 20.01 3.22 9.23
N SER A 152 20.69 2.14 8.88
CA SER A 152 21.77 2.17 7.92
C SER A 152 21.88 0.83 7.18
N PHE A 153 22.42 0.89 5.97
CA PHE A 153 22.74 -0.28 5.16
C PHE A 153 23.97 -0.01 4.29
N ILE A 154 24.55 -1.07 3.75
CA ILE A 154 25.56 -0.98 2.69
C ILE A 154 24.84 -1.17 1.35
N ASN A 155 25.03 -0.23 0.42
CA ASN A 155 24.43 -0.31 -0.91
C ASN A 155 25.21 -1.30 -1.83
N ILE A 156 24.70 -1.50 -3.06
CA ILE A 156 25.34 -2.40 -4.03
C ILE A 156 26.75 -1.95 -4.46
N GLN A 157 27.10 -0.66 -4.27
CA GLN A 157 28.44 -0.12 -4.51
C GLN A 157 29.38 -0.31 -3.31
N GLY A 158 28.91 -0.89 -2.19
CA GLY A 158 29.69 -1.07 -0.96
C GLY A 158 29.75 0.16 -0.07
N GLU A 159 28.96 1.19 -0.34
CA GLU A 159 28.92 2.42 0.45
C GLU A 159 27.90 2.32 1.58
N LYS A 160 28.28 2.77 2.79
CA LYS A 160 27.35 2.87 3.90
C LYS A 160 26.43 4.07 3.72
N LYS A 161 25.12 3.84 3.76
CA LYS A 161 24.07 4.86 3.80
C LYS A 161 23.43 4.84 5.19
N SER A 162 23.25 6.01 5.80
CA SER A 162 22.60 6.16 7.10
C SER A 162 21.56 7.28 6.99
N PHE A 163 20.37 7.05 7.53
CA PHE A 163 19.27 8.00 7.48
C PHE A 163 18.21 7.66 8.53
N THR A 164 17.30 8.60 8.75
CA THR A 164 16.15 8.40 9.62
C THR A 164 14.97 7.88 8.79
N TYR A 165 14.56 6.63 9.01
CA TYR A 165 13.35 6.06 8.42
C TYR A 165 12.12 6.63 9.12
N SER A 166 11.15 7.14 8.36
CA SER A 166 9.92 7.73 8.90
C SER A 166 8.75 6.76 8.78
N VAL A 167 8.24 6.30 9.92
CA VAL A 167 6.98 5.56 9.99
C VAL A 167 5.83 6.57 9.95
N PRO A 168 4.90 6.48 9.00
CA PRO A 168 3.77 7.40 8.94
C PRO A 168 2.80 7.17 10.10
N ASN A 169 2.19 8.25 10.58
CA ASN A 169 1.09 8.12 11.52
C ASN A 169 -0.20 7.63 10.84
N PHE A 170 -1.20 7.25 11.64
CA PHE A 170 -2.49 6.75 11.17
C PHE A 170 -3.15 7.66 10.11
N ASN A 171 -3.11 8.99 10.30
CA ASN A 171 -3.75 9.93 9.39
C ASN A 171 -2.96 10.13 8.08
N GLN A 172 -1.65 9.99 8.11
CA GLN A 172 -0.79 10.14 6.93
C GLN A 172 -1.03 9.04 5.89
N CYS A 173 -1.55 7.87 6.29
CA CYS A 173 -1.95 6.81 5.35
C CYS A 173 -2.94 7.33 4.30
N LYS A 174 -3.86 8.22 4.71
CA LYS A 174 -4.83 8.85 3.81
C LYS A 174 -4.18 9.67 2.71
N GLY A 175 -3.04 10.30 2.97
CA GLY A 175 -2.35 11.14 2.00
C GLY A 175 -2.05 10.46 0.67
N CYS A 176 -1.73 9.15 0.69
CA CYS A 176 -1.47 8.37 -0.51
C CYS A 176 -2.68 7.52 -0.93
N HIS A 177 -3.44 7.02 0.04
CA HIS A 177 -4.50 6.03 -0.20
C HIS A 177 -5.87 6.64 -0.51
N VAL A 178 -6.07 7.94 -0.34
CA VAL A 178 -7.37 8.57 -0.60
C VAL A 178 -7.70 8.58 -2.10
N ASN A 179 -8.94 8.22 -2.39
CA ASN A 179 -9.57 8.37 -3.69
C ASN A 179 -10.93 9.03 -3.47
N GLN A 180 -11.07 10.28 -3.90
CA GLN A 180 -12.19 11.15 -3.51
C GLN A 180 -12.25 11.29 -1.99
N THR A 181 -13.19 10.62 -1.32
CA THR A 181 -13.39 10.69 0.14
C THR A 181 -12.99 9.43 0.90
N GLN A 182 -12.64 8.35 0.20
CA GLN A 182 -12.38 7.03 0.79
C GLN A 182 -10.95 6.57 0.56
N MET A 183 -10.40 5.86 1.54
CA MET A 183 -9.14 5.14 1.34
C MET A 183 -9.37 3.92 0.44
N LYS A 184 -8.36 3.62 -0.42
CA LYS A 184 -8.33 2.41 -1.27
C LYS A 184 -6.91 1.85 -1.34
N PRO A 185 -6.76 0.56 -1.57
CA PRO A 185 -5.46 -0.01 -1.93
C PRO A 185 -4.92 0.64 -3.20
N ILE A 186 -3.59 0.64 -3.37
CA ILE A 186 -2.94 1.24 -4.54
C ILE A 186 -2.46 0.14 -5.51
N GLY A 187 -1.80 -0.89 -4.98
CA GLY A 187 -1.06 -1.87 -5.77
C GLY A 187 -1.87 -3.08 -6.25
N THR A 188 -3.07 -3.33 -5.70
CA THR A 188 -3.88 -4.51 -6.05
C THR A 188 -4.74 -4.28 -7.29
N LYS A 189 -4.09 -3.94 -8.40
CA LYS A 189 -4.67 -3.79 -9.74
C LYS A 189 -4.31 -4.99 -10.60
N ALA A 190 -5.22 -5.39 -11.49
CA ALA A 190 -5.01 -6.56 -12.35
C ALA A 190 -3.67 -6.51 -13.10
N ARG A 191 -3.36 -5.38 -13.73
CA ARG A 191 -2.13 -5.17 -14.51
C ARG A 191 -0.83 -5.24 -13.71
N LEU A 192 -0.88 -4.94 -12.40
CA LEU A 192 0.27 -5.01 -11.49
C LEU A 192 0.46 -6.41 -10.90
N LEU A 193 -0.57 -7.27 -10.96
CA LEU A 193 -0.56 -8.64 -10.45
C LEU A 193 -0.48 -9.68 -11.56
N ASN A 194 -0.63 -9.26 -12.82
CA ASN A 194 -0.54 -10.17 -13.96
C ASN A 194 0.92 -10.47 -14.34
N HIS A 195 1.62 -11.15 -13.45
CA HIS A 195 2.96 -11.67 -13.66
C HIS A 195 3.19 -12.91 -12.80
N ASP A 196 4.23 -13.65 -13.10
CA ASP A 196 4.61 -14.84 -12.36
C ASP A 196 5.19 -14.46 -10.97
N TYR A 197 4.90 -15.31 -10.00
CA TYR A 197 5.44 -15.22 -8.64
C TYR A 197 5.93 -16.62 -8.22
N GLU A 198 7.03 -16.67 -7.49
CA GLU A 198 7.59 -17.91 -6.98
C GLU A 198 6.96 -18.25 -5.63
N TYR A 199 6.01 -19.18 -5.66
CA TYR A 199 5.40 -19.77 -4.47
C TYR A 199 6.21 -20.98 -3.99
N ALA A 200 5.96 -21.44 -2.77
CA ALA A 200 6.62 -22.63 -2.24
C ALA A 200 6.41 -23.89 -3.11
N GLU A 201 5.30 -23.95 -3.84
CA GLU A 201 4.94 -25.07 -4.73
C GLU A 201 5.47 -24.91 -6.16
N GLY A 202 6.14 -23.79 -6.46
CA GLY A 202 6.66 -23.44 -7.78
C GLY A 202 6.12 -22.12 -8.35
N THR A 203 6.66 -21.74 -9.49
CA THR A 203 6.33 -20.48 -10.17
C THR A 203 4.95 -20.55 -10.85
N MET A 204 4.12 -19.56 -10.61
CA MET A 204 2.79 -19.44 -11.23
C MET A 204 2.38 -17.97 -11.35
N ASN A 205 1.63 -17.64 -12.40
CA ASN A 205 0.99 -16.33 -12.51
C ASN A 205 0.06 -16.08 -11.31
N GLN A 206 0.21 -14.92 -10.66
CA GLN A 206 -0.49 -14.63 -9.43
C GLN A 206 -2.01 -14.64 -9.58
N LEU A 207 -2.55 -14.09 -10.67
CA LEU A 207 -3.99 -14.09 -10.90
C LEU A 207 -4.52 -15.52 -11.15
N LYS A 208 -3.76 -16.38 -11.84
CA LYS A 208 -4.07 -17.81 -11.94
C LYS A 208 -4.07 -18.49 -10.58
N LYS A 209 -3.07 -18.21 -9.73
CA LYS A 209 -3.01 -18.74 -8.36
C LYS A 209 -4.23 -18.29 -7.55
N TRP A 210 -4.60 -17.01 -7.61
CA TRP A 210 -5.78 -16.50 -6.89
C TRP A 210 -7.08 -17.13 -7.39
N SER A 211 -7.19 -17.39 -8.69
CA SER A 211 -8.32 -18.10 -9.28
C SER A 211 -8.38 -19.56 -8.83
N ALA A 212 -7.25 -20.27 -8.88
CA ALA A 212 -7.15 -21.67 -8.44
C ALA A 212 -7.47 -21.86 -6.94
N LEU A 213 -7.17 -20.84 -6.13
CA LEU A 213 -7.53 -20.80 -4.70
C LEU A 213 -8.96 -20.28 -4.46
N GLU A 214 -9.73 -20.06 -5.52
CA GLU A 214 -11.11 -19.52 -5.46
C GLU A 214 -11.20 -18.17 -4.73
N MET A 215 -10.13 -17.36 -4.76
CA MET A 215 -10.06 -16.07 -4.08
C MET A 215 -10.65 -14.92 -4.90
N ILE A 216 -10.81 -15.09 -6.22
CA ILE A 216 -11.26 -14.03 -7.14
C ILE A 216 -12.41 -14.50 -8.03
N ASN A 217 -13.43 -13.67 -8.18
CA ASN A 217 -14.55 -13.88 -9.09
C ASN A 217 -14.36 -13.09 -10.39
N ASN A 218 -15.00 -13.59 -11.46
CA ASN A 218 -15.10 -12.90 -12.76
C ASN A 218 -13.75 -12.55 -13.39
N LEU A 219 -12.71 -13.34 -13.08
CA LEU A 219 -11.41 -13.18 -13.71
C LEU A 219 -11.51 -13.57 -15.19
N PRO A 220 -11.19 -12.67 -16.13
CA PRO A 220 -11.15 -13.02 -17.55
C PRO A 220 -9.94 -13.89 -17.88
N GLU A 221 -9.81 -14.29 -19.16
CA GLU A 221 -8.61 -14.96 -19.62
C GLU A 221 -7.36 -14.10 -19.36
N ILE A 222 -6.33 -14.69 -18.77
CA ILE A 222 -5.10 -13.99 -18.33
C ILE A 222 -4.45 -13.23 -19.49
N SER A 223 -4.47 -13.79 -20.69
CA SER A 223 -3.92 -13.17 -21.90
C SER A 223 -4.62 -11.86 -22.31
N SER A 224 -5.84 -11.63 -21.84
CA SER A 224 -6.60 -10.40 -22.08
C SER A 224 -6.33 -9.31 -21.04
N ILE A 225 -5.62 -9.64 -19.96
CA ILE A 225 -5.29 -8.70 -18.90
C ILE A 225 -3.95 -8.04 -19.22
N SER A 226 -3.92 -6.71 -19.28
CA SER A 226 -2.68 -5.98 -19.49
C SER A 226 -1.66 -6.28 -18.37
N HIS A 227 -0.38 -6.15 -18.71
CA HIS A 227 0.75 -6.22 -17.80
C HIS A 227 1.37 -4.82 -17.63
N THR A 228 1.76 -4.46 -16.42
CA THR A 228 2.59 -3.27 -16.17
C THR A 228 4.03 -3.74 -16.04
N PRO A 229 4.97 -3.21 -16.85
CA PRO A 229 6.36 -3.64 -16.79
C PRO A 229 7.02 -3.44 -15.43
N ASN A 230 7.93 -4.33 -15.07
CA ASN A 230 8.92 -4.07 -14.06
C ASN A 230 9.93 -3.04 -14.59
N TYR A 231 9.87 -1.82 -14.09
CA TYR A 231 10.73 -0.74 -14.59
C TYR A 231 12.23 -0.98 -14.35
N ASP A 232 12.59 -1.85 -13.41
CA ASP A 232 13.99 -2.22 -13.11
C ASP A 232 14.53 -3.28 -14.07
N ASP A 233 13.67 -4.02 -14.80
CA ASP A 233 14.09 -5.02 -15.76
C ASP A 233 14.14 -4.44 -17.17
N PRO A 234 15.33 -4.31 -17.80
CA PRO A 234 15.45 -3.79 -19.15
C PRO A 234 14.78 -4.67 -20.24
N ASN A 235 14.45 -5.92 -19.92
CA ASN A 235 13.80 -6.86 -20.84
C ASN A 235 12.27 -6.85 -20.72
N ASP A 236 11.71 -6.21 -19.69
CA ASP A 236 10.27 -6.16 -19.46
C ASP A 236 9.67 -4.87 -20.05
N GLY A 237 9.68 -4.78 -21.37
CA GLY A 237 9.14 -3.67 -22.13
C GLY A 237 10.16 -2.60 -22.55
N THR A 238 9.69 -1.66 -23.37
CA THR A 238 10.48 -0.52 -23.86
C THR A 238 10.85 0.45 -22.72
N LEU A 239 11.84 1.29 -22.96
CA LEU A 239 12.22 2.34 -21.99
C LEU A 239 11.04 3.27 -21.66
N GLU A 240 10.20 3.61 -22.66
CA GLU A 240 9.03 4.46 -22.46
C GLU A 240 7.99 3.77 -21.58
N GLU A 241 7.66 2.52 -21.85
CA GLU A 241 6.71 1.73 -21.04
C GLU A 241 7.20 1.59 -19.60
N ARG A 242 8.48 1.30 -19.39
CA ARG A 242 9.10 1.20 -18.05
C ARG A 242 9.10 2.55 -17.33
N ALA A 243 9.41 3.64 -18.02
CA ALA A 243 9.34 4.98 -17.46
C ALA A 243 7.90 5.35 -17.07
N ARG A 244 6.91 5.01 -17.89
CA ARG A 244 5.50 5.20 -17.59
C ARG A 244 5.04 4.36 -16.40
N ALA A 245 5.49 3.11 -16.29
CA ALA A 245 5.22 2.26 -15.13
C ALA A 245 5.81 2.85 -13.84
N TRP A 246 7.03 3.38 -13.89
CA TRP A 246 7.66 4.05 -12.76
C TRP A 246 6.89 5.30 -12.33
N ILE A 247 6.49 6.14 -13.28
CA ILE A 247 5.71 7.37 -13.02
C ILE A 247 4.35 7.00 -12.43
N ASP A 248 3.66 6.01 -12.99
CA ASP A 248 2.35 5.57 -12.51
C ASP A 248 2.41 5.12 -11.04
N ILE A 249 3.31 4.22 -10.70
CA ILE A 249 3.33 3.67 -9.34
C ILE A 249 3.85 4.68 -8.31
N ASN A 250 4.74 5.59 -8.68
CA ASN A 250 5.35 6.52 -7.73
C ASN A 250 4.60 7.86 -7.61
N CYS A 251 3.86 8.29 -8.62
CA CYS A 251 3.29 9.62 -8.67
C CYS A 251 1.77 9.63 -8.86
N ALA A 252 1.21 8.69 -9.63
CA ALA A 252 -0.21 8.73 -10.00
C ALA A 252 -1.18 8.52 -8.83
N HIS A 253 -0.74 7.92 -7.72
CA HIS A 253 -1.60 7.78 -6.55
C HIS A 253 -2.01 9.14 -5.96
N CYS A 254 -1.17 10.19 -6.17
CA CYS A 254 -1.48 11.58 -5.85
C CYS A 254 -1.90 12.38 -7.09
N HIS A 255 -1.25 12.17 -8.26
CA HIS A 255 -1.44 12.94 -9.48
C HIS A 255 -2.42 12.27 -10.44
N ARG A 256 -3.69 12.29 -10.12
CA ARG A 256 -4.83 11.80 -10.92
C ARG A 256 -6.11 12.47 -10.47
N LEU A 257 -7.17 12.32 -11.24
CA LEU A 257 -8.51 12.80 -10.89
C LEU A 257 -8.98 12.18 -9.55
N GLY A 258 -9.52 13.00 -8.66
CA GLY A 258 -10.02 12.60 -7.35
C GLY A 258 -8.94 12.31 -6.30
N ALA A 259 -7.68 12.68 -6.55
CA ALA A 259 -6.56 12.51 -5.62
C ALA A 259 -5.98 13.86 -5.16
N PRO A 260 -5.15 13.91 -4.10
CA PRO A 260 -4.67 15.16 -3.50
C PRO A 260 -3.93 16.13 -4.47
N GLY A 261 -3.25 15.57 -5.48
CA GLY A 261 -2.52 16.35 -6.49
C GLY A 261 -3.34 16.78 -7.70
N GLU A 262 -4.65 16.57 -7.72
CA GLU A 262 -5.55 16.86 -8.84
C GLU A 262 -5.46 18.35 -9.27
N THR A 263 -5.38 19.27 -8.33
CA THR A 263 -5.33 20.72 -8.59
C THR A 263 -4.13 21.15 -9.42
N SER A 264 -3.08 20.32 -9.48
CA SER A 264 -1.92 20.56 -10.34
C SER A 264 -2.27 20.43 -11.84
N GLY A 265 -3.37 19.76 -12.17
CA GLY A 265 -3.70 19.36 -13.54
C GLY A 265 -2.66 18.45 -14.18
N LEU A 266 -1.76 17.86 -13.37
CA LEU A 266 -0.79 16.86 -13.79
C LEU A 266 -1.39 15.49 -13.46
N PHE A 267 -1.66 14.66 -14.48
CA PHE A 267 -2.24 13.33 -14.33
C PHE A 267 -1.26 12.31 -14.89
N LEU A 268 -0.81 11.41 -14.03
CA LEU A 268 0.34 10.55 -14.29
C LEU A 268 -0.01 9.06 -14.31
N ASN A 269 -1.30 8.73 -14.19
CA ASN A 269 -1.76 7.36 -14.33
C ASN A 269 -1.42 6.81 -15.73
N ILE A 270 -1.15 5.53 -15.81
CA ILE A 270 -0.60 4.88 -17.01
C ILE A 270 -1.56 5.00 -18.21
N GLU A 271 -2.84 5.11 -17.96
CA GLU A 271 -3.88 5.27 -18.98
C GLU A 271 -3.95 6.70 -19.57
N GLU A 272 -3.30 7.70 -18.95
CA GLU A 272 -3.31 9.08 -19.44
C GLU A 272 -2.47 9.21 -20.72
N THR A 273 -3.06 9.75 -21.77
CA THR A 273 -2.44 9.95 -23.07
C THR A 273 -2.28 11.41 -23.48
N ASN A 274 -2.95 12.32 -22.77
CA ASN A 274 -2.85 13.76 -23.04
C ASN A 274 -1.49 14.27 -22.57
N LYS A 275 -0.67 14.66 -23.54
CA LYS A 275 0.71 15.14 -23.31
C LYS A 275 0.79 16.31 -22.31
N THR A 276 -0.13 17.26 -22.38
CA THR A 276 -0.15 18.40 -21.45
C THR A 276 -0.47 17.94 -20.03
N ARG A 277 -1.39 16.98 -19.85
CA ARG A 277 -1.66 16.41 -18.53
C ARG A 277 -0.49 15.58 -18.01
N LEU A 278 0.29 14.96 -18.89
CA LEU A 278 1.54 14.29 -18.55
C LEU A 278 2.71 15.25 -18.26
N GLY A 279 2.50 16.56 -18.39
CA GLY A 279 3.50 17.58 -18.09
C GLY A 279 4.30 18.08 -19.30
N VAL A 280 4.08 17.51 -20.52
CA VAL A 280 4.80 17.93 -21.72
C VAL A 280 4.33 19.32 -22.13
N TYR A 281 5.26 20.27 -22.13
CA TYR A 281 5.01 21.69 -22.38
C TYR A 281 3.91 22.32 -21.49
N LYS A 282 3.68 21.72 -20.32
CA LYS A 282 2.72 22.24 -19.35
C LYS A 282 3.36 23.36 -18.55
N PRO A 283 2.81 24.58 -18.57
CA PRO A 283 3.30 25.64 -17.71
C PRO A 283 3.01 25.31 -16.24
N PRO A 284 3.87 25.76 -15.30
CA PRO A 284 3.62 25.57 -13.87
C PRO A 284 2.31 26.28 -13.46
N VAL A 285 1.49 25.61 -12.63
CA VAL A 285 0.21 26.16 -12.13
C VAL A 285 0.44 27.19 -11.03
N ALA A 286 1.62 27.19 -10.42
CA ALA A 286 2.05 28.20 -9.44
C ALA A 286 3.50 28.58 -9.71
N ALA A 287 3.78 29.88 -9.81
CA ALA A 287 5.12 30.41 -9.87
C ALA A 287 5.81 30.20 -8.50
N GLY A 288 6.96 29.59 -8.50
CA GLY A 288 7.78 29.35 -7.32
C GLY A 288 9.26 29.46 -7.63
N ARG A 289 10.11 29.43 -6.59
CA ARG A 289 11.57 29.48 -6.76
C ARG A 289 12.13 28.34 -7.63
N ALA A 290 11.42 27.22 -7.66
CA ALA A 290 11.81 26.05 -8.46
C ALA A 290 11.55 26.22 -9.97
N THR A 291 10.79 27.22 -10.41
CA THR A 291 10.52 27.45 -11.84
C THR A 291 11.69 28.05 -12.59
N GLY A 292 12.67 28.66 -11.90
CA GLY A 292 13.89 29.19 -12.49
C GLY A 292 13.65 30.16 -13.67
N ASN A 293 12.48 30.83 -13.71
CA ASN A 293 12.02 31.64 -14.83
C ASN A 293 11.81 30.85 -16.14
N LEU A 294 11.75 29.52 -16.06
CA LEU A 294 11.42 28.69 -17.21
C LEU A 294 9.95 28.84 -17.58
N LYS A 295 9.67 28.82 -18.87
CA LYS A 295 8.33 29.00 -19.41
C LYS A 295 7.48 27.72 -19.27
N TYR A 296 8.11 26.57 -19.26
CA TYR A 296 7.56 25.22 -19.09
C TYR A 296 8.64 24.24 -18.66
#